data_bb04c78de17c4bb36a2e4c462453a44c
#
_entry.id   bb04c78de17c4bb36a2e4c462453a44c
#
_cell.length_a   1.000
_cell.length_b   1.000
_cell.length_c   1.000
_cell.angle_alpha   90.00
_cell.angle_beta   90.00
_cell.angle_gamma   90.00
#
_symmetry.space_group_name_H-M   'P 1'
#
loop_
_entity.id
_entity.type
_entity.pdbx_description
1 polymer ?
#
loop_
_entity_poly.entity_id
_entity_poly.type
_entity_poly.pdbx_seq_one_letter_code
_entity_poly.pdbx_strand_id
1 'polypeptide(L)'
;MGKGFILGVLATIVVGLAAAYVGITQGLLIPANADAQPSKLERWAASRSLDATIRREMPADPNPIPVTQVNYLAGIKLYGENCSVCHGVPSERPSVIAIGLYQHAPQLARHGVEDDPDAETFWKIKHGIRLTGMPAYTRTLSDEQIWTLALFLKHMDKLPALPERAWKALRVPVALAPLSALPSPQPGSSSTR
;
A
#
# COMPACT_ATOMS: atom_id res chain seq x y z
N MET A 1 -41.25 -6.27 30.64
CA MET A 1 -40.89 -5.03 29.92
C MET A 1 -42.11 -4.54 29.19
N GLY A 2 -42.57 -3.29 29.44
CA GLY A 2 -43.81 -2.77 28.86
C GLY A 2 -43.68 -2.48 27.35
N LYS A 3 -44.80 -2.59 26.61
CA LYS A 3 -44.85 -2.28 25.16
C LYS A 3 -44.25 -0.91 24.81
N GLY A 4 -44.43 0.09 25.70
CA GLY A 4 -43.83 1.42 25.50
C GLY A 4 -42.30 1.45 25.51
N PHE A 5 -41.63 0.61 26.30
CA PHE A 5 -40.18 0.49 26.30
C PHE A 5 -39.64 -0.08 24.98
N ILE A 6 -40.28 -1.14 24.49
CA ILE A 6 -39.94 -1.77 23.21
C ILE A 6 -40.15 -0.76 22.06
N LEU A 7 -41.25 -0.05 22.06
CA LEU A 7 -41.52 0.96 21.03
C LEU A 7 -40.49 2.11 21.08
N GLY A 8 -40.09 2.57 22.27
CA GLY A 8 -39.08 3.57 22.42
C GLY A 8 -37.70 3.12 21.90
N VAL A 9 -37.29 1.89 22.19
CA VAL A 9 -36.03 1.31 21.66
C VAL A 9 -36.07 1.22 20.14
N LEU A 10 -37.18 0.72 19.57
CA LEU A 10 -37.32 0.62 18.11
C LEU A 10 -37.28 2.00 17.44
N ALA A 11 -37.97 2.99 17.99
CA ALA A 11 -37.93 4.36 17.48
C ALA A 11 -36.52 4.94 17.49
N THR A 12 -35.77 4.76 18.57
CA THR A 12 -34.37 5.21 18.68
C THR A 12 -33.48 4.55 17.65
N ILE A 13 -33.65 3.23 17.42
CA ILE A 13 -32.88 2.51 16.38
C ILE A 13 -33.20 3.07 15.00
N VAL A 14 -34.48 3.26 14.67
CA VAL A 14 -34.90 3.81 13.36
C VAL A 14 -34.33 5.22 13.14
N VAL A 15 -34.43 6.09 14.14
CA VAL A 15 -33.84 7.45 14.04
C VAL A 15 -32.33 7.39 13.87
N GLY A 16 -31.63 6.53 14.62
CA GLY A 16 -30.19 6.32 14.49
C GLY A 16 -29.77 5.83 13.10
N LEU A 17 -30.51 4.86 12.55
CA LEU A 17 -30.25 4.36 11.20
C LEU A 17 -30.52 5.41 10.12
N ALA A 18 -31.61 6.18 10.26
CA ALA A 18 -31.93 7.28 9.35
C ALA A 18 -30.85 8.37 9.39
N ALA A 19 -30.39 8.77 10.58
CA ALA A 19 -29.30 9.73 10.73
C ALA A 19 -27.98 9.22 10.13
N ALA A 20 -27.64 7.95 10.35
CA ALA A 20 -26.48 7.33 9.74
C ALA A 20 -26.60 7.28 8.21
N TYR A 21 -27.74 6.90 7.68
CA TYR A 21 -28.01 6.91 6.23
C TYR A 21 -27.82 8.31 5.62
N VAL A 22 -28.42 9.33 6.23
CA VAL A 22 -28.25 10.72 5.78
C VAL A 22 -26.79 11.14 5.87
N GLY A 23 -26.12 10.85 6.98
CA GLY A 23 -24.71 11.21 7.18
C GLY A 23 -23.78 10.56 6.15
N ILE A 24 -24.04 9.32 5.75
CA ILE A 24 -23.27 8.62 4.69
C ILE A 24 -23.59 9.22 3.32
N THR A 25 -24.88 9.35 2.96
CA THR A 25 -25.29 9.82 1.63
C THR A 25 -24.94 11.29 1.35
N GLN A 26 -24.80 12.09 2.39
CA GLN A 26 -24.34 13.47 2.29
C GLN A 26 -22.79 13.63 2.44
N GLY A 27 -22.06 12.54 2.57
CA GLY A 27 -20.60 12.56 2.74
C GLY A 27 -20.11 13.15 4.07
N LEU A 28 -20.98 13.30 5.07
CA LEU A 28 -20.64 13.88 6.36
C LEU A 28 -19.88 12.93 7.28
N LEU A 29 -20.17 11.62 7.18
CA LEU A 29 -19.53 10.58 7.99
C LEU A 29 -18.34 9.93 7.29
N ILE A 30 -18.37 9.80 5.97
CA ILE A 30 -17.33 9.17 5.16
C ILE A 30 -17.03 10.11 3.98
N PRO A 31 -16.02 10.98 4.11
CA PRO A 31 -15.55 11.81 3.01
C PRO A 31 -15.04 10.94 1.85
N ALA A 32 -15.34 11.29 0.61
CA ALA A 32 -14.93 10.55 -0.58
C ALA A 32 -13.61 11.04 -1.20
N ASN A 33 -13.08 12.15 -0.72
CA ASN A 33 -11.87 12.77 -1.25
C ASN A 33 -10.61 12.13 -0.66
N ALA A 34 -9.62 11.86 -1.52
CA ALA A 34 -8.40 11.15 -1.13
C ALA A 34 -7.42 11.97 -0.28
N ASP A 35 -7.58 13.29 -0.20
CA ASP A 35 -6.79 14.19 0.65
C ASP A 35 -7.35 14.37 2.07
N ALA A 36 -8.54 13.80 2.36
CA ALA A 36 -9.08 13.79 3.71
C ALA A 36 -8.29 12.83 4.61
N GLN A 37 -8.07 13.23 5.86
CA GLN A 37 -7.41 12.34 6.83
C GLN A 37 -8.42 11.30 7.36
N PRO A 38 -8.05 10.02 7.39
CA PRO A 38 -8.92 8.98 7.93
C PRO A 38 -9.20 9.19 9.42
N SER A 39 -10.42 8.95 9.85
CA SER A 39 -10.79 9.02 11.25
C SER A 39 -10.03 7.98 12.09
N LYS A 40 -9.92 8.21 13.41
CA LYS A 40 -9.28 7.24 14.32
C LYS A 40 -10.02 5.89 14.31
N LEU A 41 -11.35 5.90 14.22
CA LEU A 41 -12.17 4.69 14.16
C LEU A 41 -11.93 3.92 12.87
N GLU A 42 -11.88 4.62 11.74
CA GLU A 42 -11.60 4.02 10.44
C GLU A 42 -10.22 3.33 10.42
N ARG A 43 -9.17 4.02 10.86
CA ARG A 43 -7.83 3.44 10.94
C ARG A 43 -7.79 2.22 11.85
N TRP A 44 -8.41 2.31 13.03
CA TRP A 44 -8.50 1.19 13.96
C TRP A 44 -9.22 0.00 13.35
N ALA A 45 -10.38 0.21 12.74
CA ALA A 45 -11.17 -0.87 12.14
C ALA A 45 -10.44 -1.50 10.95
N ALA A 46 -9.84 -0.69 10.06
CA ALA A 46 -9.08 -1.15 8.91
C ALA A 46 -7.86 -1.99 9.34
N SER A 47 -7.06 -1.50 10.29
CA SER A 47 -5.89 -2.23 10.79
C SER A 47 -6.30 -3.55 11.44
N ARG A 48 -7.32 -3.55 12.30
CA ARG A 48 -7.79 -4.78 12.95
C ARG A 48 -8.34 -5.82 11.98
N SER A 49 -9.06 -5.36 10.96
CA SER A 49 -9.57 -6.24 9.89
C SER A 49 -8.42 -6.82 9.07
N LEU A 50 -7.45 -6.01 8.68
CA LEU A 50 -6.27 -6.44 7.94
C LEU A 50 -5.48 -7.49 8.72
N ASP A 51 -5.10 -7.19 9.96
CA ASP A 51 -4.32 -8.10 10.82
C ASP A 51 -5.06 -9.44 11.04
N ALA A 52 -6.37 -9.41 11.25
CA ALA A 52 -7.17 -10.62 11.45
C ALA A 52 -7.23 -11.47 10.18
N THR A 53 -7.33 -10.83 9.01
CA THR A 53 -7.38 -11.51 7.72
C THR A 53 -6.02 -12.14 7.39
N ILE A 54 -4.93 -11.39 7.55
CA ILE A 54 -3.57 -11.90 7.33
C ILE A 54 -3.29 -13.12 8.21
N ARG A 55 -3.53 -13.02 9.52
CA ARG A 55 -3.31 -14.16 10.45
C ARG A 55 -4.11 -15.42 10.08
N ARG A 56 -5.27 -15.26 9.45
CA ARG A 56 -6.10 -16.40 9.02
C ARG A 56 -5.66 -17.01 7.69
N GLU A 57 -5.10 -16.19 6.78
CA GLU A 57 -4.94 -16.54 5.37
C GLU A 57 -3.49 -16.59 4.90
N MET A 58 -2.53 -16.04 5.67
CA MET A 58 -1.12 -16.13 5.28
C MET A 58 -0.65 -17.59 5.25
N PRO A 59 0.22 -17.97 4.31
CA PRO A 59 0.80 -19.31 4.27
C PRO A 59 1.50 -19.68 5.58
N ALA A 60 1.37 -20.95 5.97
CA ALA A 60 2.08 -21.47 7.13
C ALA A 60 3.53 -21.88 6.79
N ASP A 61 3.79 -22.18 5.51
CA ASP A 61 5.10 -22.61 5.04
C ASP A 61 6.08 -21.43 4.91
N PRO A 62 7.36 -21.66 5.16
CA PRO A 62 8.40 -20.67 4.96
C PRO A 62 8.58 -20.33 3.48
N ASN A 63 9.25 -19.20 3.21
CA ASN A 63 9.58 -18.79 1.86
C ASN A 63 10.39 -19.89 1.12
N PRO A 64 9.90 -20.45 0.01
CA PRO A 64 10.57 -21.52 -0.71
C PRO A 64 11.77 -21.03 -1.55
N ILE A 65 11.95 -19.72 -1.71
CA ILE A 65 13.01 -19.16 -2.56
C ILE A 65 14.33 -19.12 -1.78
N PRO A 66 15.40 -19.77 -2.29
CA PRO A 66 16.68 -19.79 -1.61
C PRO A 66 17.36 -18.42 -1.58
N VAL A 67 18.06 -18.15 -0.49
CA VAL A 67 18.82 -16.91 -0.27
C VAL A 67 20.08 -16.92 -1.15
N THR A 68 19.98 -16.32 -2.34
CA THR A 68 21.08 -16.19 -3.30
C THR A 68 21.17 -14.80 -3.88
N GLN A 69 22.36 -14.43 -4.40
CA GLN A 69 22.51 -13.13 -5.08
C GLN A 69 21.61 -12.99 -6.31
N VAL A 70 21.41 -14.08 -7.04
CA VAL A 70 20.54 -14.12 -8.24
C VAL A 70 19.11 -13.79 -7.84
N ASN A 71 18.59 -14.39 -6.78
CA ASN A 71 17.23 -14.17 -6.31
C ASN A 71 17.05 -12.77 -5.71
N TYR A 72 18.06 -12.21 -5.03
CA TYR A 72 18.01 -10.81 -4.63
C TYR A 72 17.95 -9.87 -5.83
N LEU A 73 18.76 -10.08 -6.87
CA LEU A 73 18.73 -9.26 -8.08
C LEU A 73 17.37 -9.38 -8.81
N ALA A 74 16.81 -10.57 -8.87
CA ALA A 74 15.46 -10.79 -9.43
C ALA A 74 14.39 -10.03 -8.63
N GLY A 75 14.44 -10.09 -7.29
CA GLY A 75 13.54 -9.35 -6.40
C GLY A 75 13.67 -7.84 -6.57
N ILE A 76 14.89 -7.30 -6.65
CA ILE A 76 15.15 -5.88 -6.90
C ILE A 76 14.55 -5.44 -8.25
N LYS A 77 14.72 -6.24 -9.30
CA LYS A 77 14.13 -5.98 -10.62
C LYS A 77 12.60 -5.93 -10.54
N LEU A 78 11.98 -6.96 -9.97
CA LEU A 78 10.52 -7.04 -9.78
C LEU A 78 9.99 -5.85 -8.95
N TYR A 79 10.71 -5.45 -7.92
CA TYR A 79 10.38 -4.29 -7.11
C TYR A 79 10.43 -3.00 -7.92
N GLY A 80 11.48 -2.81 -8.72
CA GLY A 80 11.61 -1.64 -9.61
C GLY A 80 10.45 -1.51 -10.57
N GLU A 81 10.02 -2.62 -11.15
CA GLU A 81 8.96 -2.68 -12.16
C GLU A 81 7.55 -2.49 -11.59
N ASN A 82 7.30 -2.95 -10.35
CA ASN A 82 5.94 -3.07 -9.82
C ASN A 82 5.67 -2.24 -8.55
N CYS A 83 6.69 -1.93 -7.74
CA CYS A 83 6.51 -1.42 -6.38
C CYS A 83 7.08 -0.02 -6.18
N SER A 84 8.21 0.29 -6.86
CA SER A 84 9.02 1.49 -6.62
C SER A 84 8.25 2.80 -6.77
N VAL A 85 7.26 2.85 -7.64
CA VAL A 85 6.43 4.05 -7.89
C VAL A 85 5.66 4.50 -6.64
N CYS A 86 5.21 3.56 -5.81
CA CYS A 86 4.48 3.86 -4.57
C CYS A 86 5.38 3.75 -3.33
N HIS A 87 6.25 2.75 -3.29
CA HIS A 87 7.06 2.43 -2.11
C HIS A 87 8.46 3.06 -2.11
N GLY A 88 8.80 3.80 -3.17
CA GLY A 88 10.04 4.57 -3.27
C GLY A 88 11.30 3.73 -3.54
N VAL A 89 12.43 4.42 -3.64
CA VAL A 89 13.79 3.87 -3.80
C VAL A 89 14.75 4.63 -2.90
N PRO A 90 15.96 4.09 -2.59
CA PRO A 90 16.86 4.66 -1.58
C PRO A 90 17.25 6.13 -1.80
N SER A 91 17.46 6.51 -3.04
CA SER A 91 18.05 7.80 -3.42
C SER A 91 17.06 8.87 -3.84
N GLU A 92 15.75 8.59 -3.82
CA GLU A 92 14.73 9.51 -4.32
C GLU A 92 13.68 9.86 -3.27
N ARG A 93 12.96 10.95 -3.51
CA ARG A 93 11.78 11.34 -2.74
C ARG A 93 10.57 10.53 -3.20
N PRO A 94 9.53 10.43 -2.37
CA PRO A 94 8.28 9.80 -2.78
C PRO A 94 7.75 10.40 -4.10
N SER A 95 7.24 9.55 -4.97
CA SER A 95 6.64 9.97 -6.24
C SER A 95 5.36 10.81 -6.03
N VAL A 96 4.92 11.51 -7.05
CA VAL A 96 3.65 12.25 -7.02
C VAL A 96 2.45 11.33 -6.76
N ILE A 97 2.50 10.08 -7.23
CA ILE A 97 1.48 9.07 -6.95
C ILE A 97 1.49 8.68 -5.47
N ALA A 98 2.68 8.39 -4.92
CA ALA A 98 2.81 8.01 -3.50
C ALA A 98 2.29 9.09 -2.55
N ILE A 99 2.55 10.38 -2.89
CA ILE A 99 2.08 11.53 -2.10
C ILE A 99 0.55 11.69 -2.20
N GLY A 100 -0.04 11.39 -3.36
CA GLY A 100 -1.48 11.54 -3.61
C GLY A 100 -2.36 10.39 -3.11
N LEU A 101 -1.77 9.31 -2.58
CA LEU A 101 -2.56 8.18 -2.06
C LEU A 101 -3.23 8.55 -0.73
N TYR A 102 -4.52 8.22 -0.61
CA TYR A 102 -5.30 8.39 0.63
C TYR A 102 -4.63 7.71 1.83
N GLN A 103 -4.26 6.44 1.67
CA GLN A 103 -3.38 5.73 2.60
C GLN A 103 -1.96 5.81 2.04
N HIS A 104 -1.10 6.59 2.68
CA HIS A 104 0.27 6.75 2.22
C HIS A 104 1.01 5.41 2.21
N ALA A 105 1.58 5.07 1.05
CA ALA A 105 2.41 3.89 0.92
C ALA A 105 3.68 4.04 1.79
N PRO A 106 4.04 3.05 2.63
CA PRO A 106 5.28 3.09 3.39
C PRO A 106 6.46 3.16 2.41
N GLN A 107 7.41 4.04 2.70
CA GLN A 107 8.62 4.19 1.90
C GLN A 107 9.63 3.12 2.34
N LEU A 108 9.60 1.96 1.70
CA LEU A 108 10.28 0.75 2.16
C LEU A 108 11.82 0.88 2.20
N ALA A 109 12.39 1.75 1.38
CA ALA A 109 13.81 2.06 1.45
C ALA A 109 14.25 2.79 2.75
N ARG A 110 13.30 3.27 3.56
CA ARG A 110 13.55 4.00 4.81
C ARG A 110 12.97 3.30 6.03
N HIS A 111 11.85 2.65 5.85
CA HIS A 111 11.09 1.92 6.85
C HIS A 111 10.60 0.63 6.18
N GLY A 112 11.50 -0.34 6.13
CA GLY A 112 11.25 -1.62 5.49
C GLY A 112 10.32 -2.53 6.29
N VAL A 113 10.22 -3.76 5.84
CA VAL A 113 9.39 -4.82 6.43
C VAL A 113 10.26 -6.03 6.84
N GLU A 114 11.51 -5.76 7.15
CA GLU A 114 12.51 -6.78 7.51
C GLU A 114 12.11 -7.55 8.76
N ASP A 115 11.36 -6.93 9.66
CA ASP A 115 10.85 -7.56 10.89
C ASP A 115 9.56 -8.36 10.68
N ASP A 116 8.83 -8.13 9.58
CA ASP A 116 7.59 -8.85 9.26
C ASP A 116 7.90 -10.31 8.84
N PRO A 117 7.02 -11.26 9.10
CA PRO A 117 7.13 -12.61 8.53
C PRO A 117 7.04 -12.57 7.00
N ASP A 118 7.88 -13.36 6.30
CA ASP A 118 7.86 -13.47 4.83
C ASP A 118 6.47 -13.82 4.29
N ALA A 119 5.75 -14.69 4.99
CA ALA A 119 4.39 -15.11 4.65
C ALA A 119 3.38 -13.96 4.71
N GLU A 120 3.56 -13.02 5.65
CA GLU A 120 2.74 -11.81 5.74
C GLU A 120 3.01 -10.88 4.56
N THR A 121 4.29 -10.65 4.23
CA THR A 121 4.71 -9.86 3.08
C THR A 121 4.22 -10.48 1.77
N PHE A 122 4.35 -11.80 1.62
CA PHE A 122 3.78 -12.54 0.49
C PHE A 122 2.29 -12.32 0.35
N TRP A 123 1.53 -12.47 1.47
CA TRP A 123 0.08 -12.30 1.47
C TRP A 123 -0.31 -10.87 1.05
N LYS A 124 0.34 -9.86 1.62
CA LYS A 124 0.09 -8.44 1.29
C LYS A 124 0.33 -8.15 -0.18
N ILE A 125 1.39 -8.66 -0.78
CA ILE A 125 1.68 -8.48 -2.21
C ILE A 125 0.65 -9.21 -3.06
N LYS A 126 0.39 -10.49 -2.76
CA LYS A 126 -0.52 -11.32 -3.54
C LYS A 126 -1.94 -10.75 -3.61
N HIS A 127 -2.49 -10.34 -2.47
CA HIS A 127 -3.88 -9.93 -2.34
C HIS A 127 -4.09 -8.41 -2.36
N GLY A 128 -3.02 -7.61 -2.20
CA GLY A 128 -3.14 -6.18 -2.02
C GLY A 128 -3.81 -5.82 -0.69
N ILE A 129 -4.09 -4.54 -0.49
CA ILE A 129 -4.77 -4.06 0.72
C ILE A 129 -6.01 -3.28 0.30
N ARG A 130 -7.17 -3.80 0.65
CA ARG A 130 -8.48 -3.24 0.28
C ARG A 130 -8.62 -1.80 0.77
N LEU A 131 -9.22 -0.94 -0.05
CA LEU A 131 -9.42 0.50 0.19
C LEU A 131 -8.12 1.30 0.36
N THR A 132 -7.02 0.77 -0.19
CA THR A 132 -5.75 1.49 -0.34
C THR A 132 -5.32 1.53 -1.80
N GLY A 133 -4.23 2.23 -2.11
CA GLY A 133 -3.62 2.21 -3.43
C GLY A 133 -2.83 0.95 -3.76
N MET A 134 -2.69 -0.01 -2.83
CA MET A 134 -1.93 -1.24 -3.06
C MET A 134 -2.77 -2.29 -3.79
N PRO A 135 -2.51 -2.58 -5.09
CA PRO A 135 -3.28 -3.54 -5.86
C PRO A 135 -2.91 -4.98 -5.49
N ALA A 136 -3.79 -5.93 -5.85
CA ALA A 136 -3.49 -7.36 -5.79
C ALA A 136 -2.67 -7.78 -7.02
N TYR A 137 -1.54 -8.45 -6.79
CA TYR A 137 -0.65 -8.93 -7.86
C TYR A 137 -0.93 -10.38 -8.29
N THR A 138 -1.91 -11.05 -7.72
CA THR A 138 -2.25 -12.46 -8.04
C THR A 138 -2.56 -12.72 -9.52
N ARG A 139 -2.88 -11.68 -10.32
CA ARG A 139 -3.16 -11.81 -11.75
C ARG A 139 -1.98 -11.46 -12.66
N THR A 140 -0.94 -10.84 -12.13
CA THR A 140 0.18 -10.27 -12.90
C THR A 140 1.52 -10.87 -12.54
N LEU A 141 1.66 -11.42 -11.33
CA LEU A 141 2.86 -12.08 -10.86
C LEU A 141 2.54 -13.52 -10.44
N SER A 142 3.47 -14.44 -10.71
CA SER A 142 3.39 -15.80 -10.18
C SER A 142 3.71 -15.82 -8.68
N ASP A 143 3.29 -16.88 -7.98
CA ASP A 143 3.62 -17.06 -6.56
C ASP A 143 5.14 -17.09 -6.33
N GLU A 144 5.92 -17.68 -7.24
CA GLU A 144 7.37 -17.65 -7.20
C GLU A 144 7.95 -16.24 -7.28
N GLN A 145 7.42 -15.40 -8.16
CA GLN A 145 7.82 -13.99 -8.26
C GLN A 145 7.46 -13.20 -7.00
N ILE A 146 6.30 -13.47 -6.42
CA ILE A 146 5.86 -12.82 -5.18
C ILE A 146 6.74 -13.26 -4.00
N TRP A 147 7.08 -14.55 -3.89
CA TRP A 147 8.02 -15.03 -2.89
C TRP A 147 9.43 -14.47 -3.08
N THR A 148 9.87 -14.27 -4.33
CA THR A 148 11.14 -13.62 -4.65
C THR A 148 11.16 -12.15 -4.19
N LEU A 149 10.04 -11.43 -4.36
CA LEU A 149 9.85 -10.09 -3.80
C LEU A 149 9.91 -10.11 -2.26
N ALA A 150 9.20 -11.03 -1.62
CA ALA A 150 9.21 -11.18 -0.16
C ALA A 150 10.63 -11.45 0.36
N LEU A 151 11.40 -12.34 -0.31
CA LEU A 151 12.81 -12.59 0.00
C LEU A 151 13.65 -11.30 -0.05
N PHE A 152 13.54 -10.54 -1.11
CA PHE A 152 14.28 -9.27 -1.24
C PHE A 152 13.89 -8.29 -0.13
N LEU A 153 12.61 -8.07 0.11
CA LEU A 153 12.11 -7.14 1.11
C LEU A 153 12.54 -7.52 2.53
N LYS A 154 12.57 -8.82 2.84
CA LYS A 154 13.02 -9.35 4.13
C LYS A 154 14.48 -9.04 4.43
N HIS A 155 15.31 -8.88 3.40
CA HIS A 155 16.76 -8.75 3.56
C HIS A 155 17.31 -7.43 2.98
N MET A 156 16.45 -6.47 2.66
CA MET A 156 16.88 -5.26 1.95
C MET A 156 17.84 -4.38 2.78
N ASP A 157 17.87 -4.54 4.08
CA ASP A 157 18.80 -3.87 5.02
C ASP A 157 20.19 -4.55 5.09
N LYS A 158 20.32 -5.80 4.63
CA LYS A 158 21.51 -6.66 4.75
C LYS A 158 21.92 -7.33 3.44
N LEU A 159 21.75 -6.63 2.33
CA LEU A 159 22.07 -7.16 1.02
C LEU A 159 23.60 -7.35 0.83
N PRO A 160 24.04 -8.44 0.14
CA PRO A 160 25.42 -8.57 -0.32
C PRO A 160 25.80 -7.43 -1.27
N ALA A 161 27.11 -7.17 -1.42
CA ALA A 161 27.65 -5.99 -2.11
C ALA A 161 27.11 -5.76 -3.54
N LEU A 162 26.88 -6.82 -4.33
CA LEU A 162 26.36 -6.68 -5.70
C LEU A 162 24.87 -6.34 -5.72
N PRO A 163 23.96 -7.06 -5.04
CA PRO A 163 22.57 -6.67 -4.88
C PRO A 163 22.40 -5.28 -4.23
N GLU A 164 23.23 -4.94 -3.23
CA GLU A 164 23.19 -3.63 -2.59
C GLU A 164 23.44 -2.48 -3.59
N ARG A 165 24.44 -2.65 -4.48
CA ARG A 165 24.72 -1.67 -5.54
C ARG A 165 23.53 -1.54 -6.51
N ALA A 166 22.95 -2.68 -6.92
CA ALA A 166 21.78 -2.69 -7.79
C ALA A 166 20.58 -1.98 -7.13
N TRP A 167 20.33 -2.24 -5.84
CA TRP A 167 19.29 -1.58 -5.07
C TRP A 167 19.50 -0.06 -4.96
N LYS A 168 20.72 0.39 -4.64
CA LYS A 168 21.06 1.82 -4.56
C LYS A 168 21.04 2.52 -5.92
N ALA A 169 21.19 1.78 -7.02
CA ALA A 169 21.14 2.31 -8.38
C ALA A 169 19.71 2.38 -8.95
N LEU A 170 18.73 1.75 -8.29
CA LEU A 170 17.35 1.75 -8.76
C LEU A 170 16.77 3.17 -8.79
N ARG A 171 15.94 3.45 -9.79
CA ARG A 171 15.26 4.74 -9.98
C ARG A 171 13.77 4.51 -10.22
N VAL A 172 12.96 5.44 -9.74
CA VAL A 172 11.53 5.48 -10.11
C VAL A 172 11.42 5.88 -11.58
N PRO A 173 10.51 5.31 -12.38
CA PRO A 173 10.29 5.72 -13.76
C PRO A 173 10.08 7.23 -13.87
N VAL A 174 10.78 7.89 -14.80
CA VAL A 174 10.82 9.37 -14.94
C VAL A 174 9.43 10.00 -15.04
N ALA A 175 8.48 9.34 -15.73
CA ALA A 175 7.10 9.83 -15.87
C ALA A 175 6.35 9.95 -14.53
N LEU A 176 6.87 9.34 -13.46
CA LEU A 176 6.26 9.24 -12.14
C LEU A 176 7.16 9.84 -11.04
N ALA A 177 8.27 10.47 -11.47
CA ALA A 177 9.20 11.14 -10.57
C ALA A 177 8.53 12.37 -9.89
N PRO A 178 9.01 12.80 -8.70
CA PRO A 178 8.51 14.00 -8.07
C PRO A 178 8.69 15.23 -8.97
N LEU A 179 7.75 16.17 -8.91
CA LEU A 179 7.76 17.40 -9.74
C LEU A 179 9.08 18.18 -9.67
N SER A 180 9.79 18.12 -8.56
CA SER A 180 11.12 18.74 -8.38
C SER A 180 12.23 18.06 -9.20
N ALA A 181 11.99 16.88 -9.75
CA ALA A 181 12.93 16.16 -10.63
C ALA A 181 12.61 16.36 -12.12
N LEU A 182 11.47 16.99 -12.44
CA LEU A 182 11.12 17.34 -13.81
C LEU A 182 11.86 18.62 -14.22
N PRO A 183 12.40 18.70 -15.45
CA PRO A 183 12.97 19.95 -15.97
C PRO A 183 11.87 21.03 -15.95
N SER A 184 12.25 22.23 -15.51
CA SER A 184 11.33 23.39 -15.52
C SER A 184 10.73 23.56 -16.92
N PRO A 185 9.40 23.88 -17.04
CA PRO A 185 8.81 24.17 -18.33
C PRO A 185 9.64 25.26 -19.02
N GLN A 186 10.12 25.03 -20.22
CA GLN A 186 10.83 26.02 -21.01
C GLN A 186 9.84 27.19 -21.25
N PRO A 187 10.18 28.44 -20.90
CA PRO A 187 9.35 29.56 -21.27
C PRO A 187 9.44 29.78 -22.77
N GLY A 188 8.38 29.43 -23.50
CA GLY A 188 8.27 29.75 -24.92
C GLY A 188 7.96 28.60 -25.85
N SER A 189 6.71 28.14 -25.83
CA SER A 189 6.02 27.68 -27.05
C SER A 189 4.55 28.06 -26.93
N SER A 190 4.27 29.35 -27.03
CA SER A 190 2.93 29.83 -27.39
C SER A 190 2.66 29.37 -28.83
N SER A 191 2.01 28.22 -28.99
CA SER A 191 1.40 27.82 -30.24
C SER A 191 0.19 28.74 -30.46
N THR A 192 0.39 29.77 -31.27
CA THR A 192 -0.67 30.48 -31.97
C THR A 192 -1.41 29.50 -32.88
N ARG A 193 -2.65 29.21 -32.54
CA ARG A 193 -3.76 28.96 -33.46
C ARG A 193 -5.07 29.32 -32.79
#